data_6120b9a6012b3f67dd321cf476d2d609
#
_entry.id   6120b9a6012b3f67dd321cf476d2d609
#
_cell.length_a   1.000
_cell.length_b   1.000
_cell.length_c   1.000
_cell.angle_alpha   90.00
_cell.angle_beta   90.00
_cell.angle_gamma   90.00
#
_symmetry.space_group_name_H-M   'P 1'
#
loop_
_entity.id
_entity.type
_entity.pdbx_description
1 polymer ?
#
loop_
_entity_poly.entity_id
_entity_poly.type
_entity_poly.pdbx_seq_one_letter_code
_entity_poly.pdbx_strand_id
1 'polypeptide(L)'
;MTERTVLVTGGTGGLGSAVTAAFLDAGWRVVVPQREAGTDDGPVRVVADLLTPEGAARAVEVATAEPAAPLRAVVNLVGGYAAGGLVHETPVEEFERMLRLNLRPTYLVTRAALPHLVATGDGAVVCVSARAAVSPFPGASGYVTAKAAVRAFADAVAVEYRQRGVRCNTVLPSVIDTPANRAAQPDADHRRWVPPAQIAGVIRFLASPESAPTSGAGIPVYGRA
;
A
#
# COMPACT_ATOMS: atom_id res chain seq x y z
N MET A 1 15.55 -10.65 -17.86
CA MET A 1 15.30 -9.22 -18.20
C MET A 1 14.06 -8.78 -17.45
N THR A 2 14.11 -7.67 -16.74
CA THR A 2 12.96 -7.10 -16.03
C THR A 2 12.02 -6.45 -17.06
N GLU A 3 10.86 -7.06 -17.29
CA GLU A 3 9.91 -6.59 -18.32
C GLU A 3 8.83 -5.65 -17.74
N ARG A 4 8.90 -5.30 -16.45
CA ARG A 4 7.87 -4.52 -15.78
C ARG A 4 8.34 -3.86 -14.49
N THR A 5 7.79 -2.69 -14.20
CA THR A 5 8.07 -1.91 -12.99
C THR A 5 6.88 -1.94 -12.02
N VAL A 6 7.19 -1.99 -10.73
CA VAL A 6 6.26 -1.73 -9.64
C VAL A 6 6.73 -0.53 -8.81
N LEU A 7 5.82 0.37 -8.47
CA LEU A 7 6.03 1.45 -7.51
C LEU A 7 5.48 1.00 -6.14
N VAL A 8 6.35 0.84 -5.15
CA VAL A 8 5.99 0.38 -3.80
C VAL A 8 6.16 1.53 -2.81
N THR A 9 5.08 2.18 -2.43
CA THR A 9 5.13 3.23 -1.41
C THR A 9 5.30 2.61 -0.03
N GLY A 10 6.11 3.22 0.84
CA GLY A 10 6.41 2.64 2.15
C GLY A 10 7.23 1.34 2.10
N GLY A 11 7.95 1.10 1.00
CA GLY A 11 8.72 -0.11 0.73
C GLY A 11 9.87 -0.39 1.71
N THR A 12 10.23 0.58 2.56
CA THR A 12 11.25 0.44 3.62
C THR A 12 10.68 0.06 4.99
N GLY A 13 9.34 0.06 5.15
CA GLY A 13 8.68 -0.29 6.41
C GLY A 13 8.65 -1.80 6.69
N GLY A 14 8.10 -2.19 7.85
CA GLY A 14 8.07 -3.59 8.29
C GLY A 14 7.32 -4.55 7.33
N LEU A 15 6.22 -4.13 6.72
CA LEU A 15 5.58 -4.86 5.62
C LEU A 15 6.28 -4.57 4.30
N GLY A 16 6.68 -3.32 4.08
CA GLY A 16 7.20 -2.83 2.80
C GLY A 16 8.48 -3.53 2.36
N SER A 17 9.39 -3.84 3.28
CA SER A 17 10.61 -4.59 2.98
C SER A 17 10.31 -5.99 2.42
N ALA A 18 9.35 -6.70 3.00
CA ALA A 18 8.93 -8.01 2.51
C ALA A 18 8.24 -7.92 1.14
N VAL A 19 7.43 -6.88 0.92
CA VAL A 19 6.80 -6.63 -0.39
C VAL A 19 7.85 -6.29 -1.44
N THR A 20 8.79 -5.42 -1.13
CA THR A 20 9.90 -5.05 -2.01
C THR A 20 10.71 -6.29 -2.40
N ALA A 21 11.10 -7.13 -1.43
CA ALA A 21 11.81 -8.38 -1.68
C ALA A 21 11.01 -9.32 -2.60
N ALA A 22 9.73 -9.53 -2.33
CA ALA A 22 8.89 -10.43 -3.12
C ALA A 22 8.76 -10.01 -4.60
N PHE A 23 8.80 -8.71 -4.90
CA PHE A 23 8.82 -8.23 -6.29
C PHE A 23 10.20 -8.34 -6.93
N LEU A 24 11.28 -8.04 -6.20
CA LEU A 24 12.65 -8.24 -6.69
C LEU A 24 12.91 -9.71 -7.04
N ASP A 25 12.53 -10.63 -6.14
CA ASP A 25 12.67 -12.08 -6.35
C ASP A 25 11.84 -12.58 -7.56
N ALA A 26 10.74 -11.89 -7.88
CA ALA A 26 9.94 -12.15 -9.07
C ALA A 26 10.45 -11.47 -10.34
N GLY A 27 11.62 -10.83 -10.29
CA GLY A 27 12.28 -10.20 -11.45
C GLY A 27 11.67 -8.86 -11.86
N TRP A 28 10.93 -8.18 -11.00
CA TRP A 28 10.42 -6.83 -11.28
C TRP A 28 11.47 -5.76 -11.01
N ARG A 29 11.45 -4.70 -11.80
CA ARG A 29 12.08 -3.44 -11.41
C ARG A 29 11.21 -2.80 -10.31
N VAL A 30 11.76 -2.59 -9.12
CA VAL A 30 11.05 -2.04 -7.97
C VAL A 30 11.50 -0.62 -7.72
N VAL A 31 10.56 0.33 -7.66
CA VAL A 31 10.83 1.72 -7.28
C VAL A 31 10.21 1.99 -5.91
N VAL A 32 11.03 2.50 -4.99
CA VAL A 32 10.64 2.78 -3.59
C VAL A 32 10.87 4.25 -3.27
N PRO A 33 9.81 5.05 -3.17
CA PRO A 33 9.92 6.41 -2.64
C PRO A 33 10.15 6.38 -1.13
N GLN A 34 11.05 7.23 -0.68
CA GLN A 34 11.41 7.41 0.73
C GLN A 34 11.71 8.87 1.05
N ARG A 35 11.71 9.27 2.32
CA ARG A 35 11.90 10.67 2.72
C ARG A 35 13.36 11.09 2.73
N GLU A 36 14.27 10.16 2.95
CA GLU A 36 15.71 10.41 3.05
C GLU A 36 16.46 9.51 2.06
N ALA A 37 17.67 9.92 1.68
CA ALA A 37 18.52 9.07 0.83
C ALA A 37 18.86 7.75 1.55
N GLY A 38 18.91 6.66 0.80
CA GLY A 38 19.26 5.33 1.30
C GLY A 38 20.41 4.73 0.51
N THR A 39 20.79 3.50 0.86
CA THR A 39 21.82 2.73 0.15
C THR A 39 21.33 2.30 -1.25
N ASP A 40 22.25 2.16 -2.21
CA ASP A 40 21.94 1.86 -3.61
C ASP A 40 21.69 0.36 -3.89
N ASP A 41 21.65 -0.48 -2.86
CA ASP A 41 21.47 -1.91 -3.04
C ASP A 41 19.98 -2.30 -3.19
N GLY A 42 19.63 -2.95 -4.29
CA GLY A 42 18.33 -3.58 -4.54
C GLY A 42 17.34 -2.69 -5.33
N PRO A 43 16.28 -2.11 -4.70
CA PRO A 43 15.29 -1.33 -5.43
C PRO A 43 15.82 0.04 -5.84
N VAL A 44 15.27 0.60 -6.92
CA VAL A 44 15.51 2.01 -7.30
C VAL A 44 14.84 2.91 -6.24
N ARG A 45 15.63 3.71 -5.56
CA ARG A 45 15.16 4.61 -4.50
C ARG A 45 14.98 6.03 -5.03
N VAL A 46 13.94 6.70 -4.58
CA VAL A 46 13.67 8.10 -4.91
C VAL A 46 13.30 8.89 -3.67
N VAL A 47 13.97 10.03 -3.44
CA VAL A 47 13.60 10.93 -2.35
C VAL A 47 12.35 11.72 -2.75
N ALA A 48 11.24 11.49 -2.04
CA ALA A 48 9.95 12.10 -2.33
C ALA A 48 9.04 12.13 -1.08
N ASP A 49 8.43 13.29 -0.82
CA ASP A 49 7.34 13.41 0.15
C ASP A 49 5.99 13.10 -0.51
N LEU A 50 5.47 11.91 -0.25
CA LEU A 50 4.20 11.46 -0.83
C LEU A 50 2.96 12.15 -0.25
N LEU A 51 3.12 13.03 0.73
CA LEU A 51 2.05 13.92 1.22
C LEU A 51 1.86 15.16 0.33
N THR A 52 2.71 15.36 -0.68
CA THR A 52 2.63 16.44 -1.65
C THR A 52 2.36 15.93 -3.06
N PRO A 53 1.63 16.68 -3.90
CA PRO A 53 1.43 16.32 -5.31
C PRO A 53 2.75 16.18 -6.07
N GLU A 54 3.71 17.05 -5.81
CA GLU A 54 5.04 17.10 -6.45
C GLU A 54 5.84 15.85 -6.10
N GLY A 55 5.84 15.43 -4.82
CA GLY A 55 6.53 14.21 -4.41
C GLY A 55 5.91 12.95 -5.00
N ALA A 56 4.58 12.88 -5.08
CA ALA A 56 3.88 11.78 -5.75
C ALA A 56 4.21 11.73 -7.26
N ALA A 57 4.20 12.89 -7.94
CA ALA A 57 4.59 13.00 -9.36
C ALA A 57 6.04 12.55 -9.57
N ARG A 58 6.97 13.00 -8.72
CA ARG A 58 8.38 12.60 -8.79
C ARG A 58 8.58 11.10 -8.63
N ALA A 59 7.86 10.45 -7.71
CA ALA A 59 7.94 9.01 -7.52
C ALA A 59 7.45 8.25 -8.77
N VAL A 60 6.38 8.71 -9.41
CA VAL A 60 5.84 8.12 -10.64
C VAL A 60 6.77 8.38 -11.83
N GLU A 61 7.34 9.58 -11.95
CA GLU A 61 8.33 9.90 -12.98
C GLU A 61 9.49 8.88 -12.99
N VAL A 62 10.09 8.61 -11.82
CA VAL A 62 11.16 7.60 -11.70
C VAL A 62 10.66 6.20 -12.00
N ALA A 63 9.41 5.87 -11.63
CA ALA A 63 8.84 4.56 -11.90
C ALA A 63 8.56 4.33 -13.40
N THR A 64 8.36 5.38 -14.17
CA THR A 64 8.07 5.33 -15.61
C THR A 64 9.28 5.64 -16.49
N ALA A 65 10.44 5.96 -15.90
CA ALA A 65 11.63 6.39 -16.62
C ALA A 65 12.29 5.30 -17.49
N GLU A 66 11.93 4.01 -17.30
CA GLU A 66 12.53 2.88 -18.03
C GLU A 66 11.54 2.33 -19.07
N PRO A 67 11.70 2.67 -20.36
CA PRO A 67 10.77 2.22 -21.40
C PRO A 67 10.76 0.69 -21.59
N ALA A 68 11.90 0.02 -21.36
CA ALA A 68 12.02 -1.44 -21.47
C ALA A 68 11.33 -2.17 -20.30
N ALA A 69 10.97 -1.45 -19.23
CA ALA A 69 10.27 -1.99 -18.08
C ALA A 69 9.13 -1.03 -17.64
N PRO A 70 8.05 -0.93 -18.40
CA PRO A 70 6.96 0.01 -18.13
C PRO A 70 6.32 -0.22 -16.76
N LEU A 71 5.76 0.84 -16.17
CA LEU A 71 5.03 0.76 -14.91
C LEU A 71 3.76 -0.09 -15.10
N ARG A 72 3.68 -1.21 -14.38
CA ARG A 72 2.54 -2.15 -14.41
C ARG A 72 1.77 -2.22 -13.10
N ALA A 73 2.41 -1.85 -12.00
CA ALA A 73 1.73 -1.92 -10.72
C ALA A 73 2.11 -0.77 -9.78
N VAL A 74 1.14 -0.38 -8.94
CA VAL A 74 1.33 0.50 -7.79
C VAL A 74 0.86 -0.21 -6.54
N VAL A 75 1.70 -0.26 -5.51
CA VAL A 75 1.39 -0.83 -4.21
C VAL A 75 1.45 0.28 -3.16
N ASN A 76 0.30 0.61 -2.59
CA ASN A 76 0.14 1.67 -1.60
C ASN A 76 0.21 1.08 -0.18
N LEU A 77 1.39 1.21 0.47
CA LEU A 77 1.62 0.73 1.85
C LEU A 77 1.79 1.86 2.86
N VAL A 78 2.00 3.11 2.42
CA VAL A 78 2.17 4.24 3.35
C VAL A 78 0.95 4.38 4.23
N GLY A 79 1.19 4.46 5.52
CA GLY A 79 0.16 4.66 6.51
C GLY A 79 0.75 4.62 7.92
N GLY A 80 -0.11 4.85 8.90
CA GLY A 80 0.25 4.80 10.31
C GLY A 80 -0.95 4.40 11.14
N TYR A 81 -0.69 4.13 12.41
CA TYR A 81 -1.65 3.71 13.40
C TYR A 81 -1.64 4.67 14.58
N ALA A 82 -2.81 5.00 15.09
CA ALA A 82 -3.00 5.58 16.41
C ALA A 82 -4.34 5.09 16.99
N ALA A 83 -4.35 4.84 18.27
CA ALA A 83 -5.51 4.51 19.06
C ALA A 83 -5.28 4.97 20.52
N GLY A 84 -6.37 5.22 21.26
CA GLY A 84 -6.28 5.65 22.65
C GLY A 84 -7.65 6.08 23.17
N GLY A 85 -8.03 7.31 22.91
CA GLY A 85 -9.28 7.90 23.40
C GLY A 85 -10.53 7.47 22.63
N LEU A 86 -11.68 7.53 23.29
CA LEU A 86 -12.99 7.43 22.63
C LEU A 86 -13.22 8.65 21.72
N VAL A 87 -14.24 8.62 20.88
CA VAL A 87 -14.48 9.67 19.87
C VAL A 87 -14.48 11.08 20.45
N HIS A 88 -15.13 11.28 21.59
CA HIS A 88 -15.23 12.60 22.25
C HIS A 88 -13.94 13.02 22.99
N GLU A 89 -13.00 12.10 23.18
CA GLU A 89 -11.70 12.33 23.82
C GLU A 89 -10.57 12.47 22.78
N THR A 90 -10.82 12.06 21.53
CA THR A 90 -9.82 12.12 20.47
C THR A 90 -9.70 13.56 19.93
N PRO A 91 -8.52 14.20 20.00
CA PRO A 91 -8.33 15.52 19.37
C PRO A 91 -8.63 15.50 17.88
N VAL A 92 -9.22 16.59 17.38
CA VAL A 92 -9.56 16.73 15.95
C VAL A 92 -8.32 16.57 15.08
N GLU A 93 -7.20 17.13 15.51
CA GLU A 93 -5.91 17.08 14.81
C GLU A 93 -5.38 15.66 14.67
N GLU A 94 -5.65 14.79 15.66
CA GLU A 94 -5.26 13.37 15.57
C GLU A 94 -6.15 12.63 14.56
N PHE A 95 -7.45 12.88 14.57
CA PHE A 95 -8.37 12.32 13.59
C PHE A 95 -7.97 12.72 12.15
N GLU A 96 -7.73 14.01 11.91
CA GLU A 96 -7.29 14.53 10.62
C GLU A 96 -5.91 13.99 10.21
N ARG A 97 -4.99 13.87 11.17
CA ARG A 97 -3.67 13.27 10.96
C ARG A 97 -3.76 11.83 10.45
N MET A 98 -4.70 11.03 10.98
CA MET A 98 -4.92 9.66 10.49
C MET A 98 -5.41 9.63 9.05
N LEU A 99 -6.34 10.50 8.67
CA LEU A 99 -6.79 10.64 7.28
C LEU A 99 -5.64 11.11 6.38
N ARG A 100 -4.92 12.14 6.79
CA ARG A 100 -3.79 12.69 6.04
C ARG A 100 -2.70 11.65 5.80
N LEU A 101 -2.34 10.87 6.83
CA LEU A 101 -1.25 9.90 6.75
C LEU A 101 -1.62 8.65 5.93
N ASN A 102 -2.86 8.16 6.04
CA ASN A 102 -3.27 6.89 5.42
C ASN A 102 -3.92 7.06 4.04
N LEU A 103 -4.75 8.09 3.83
CA LEU A 103 -5.52 8.26 2.61
C LEU A 103 -4.80 9.14 1.58
N ARG A 104 -4.25 10.29 2.02
CA ARG A 104 -3.69 11.28 1.09
C ARG A 104 -2.58 10.73 0.20
N PRO A 105 -1.53 10.02 0.70
CA PRO A 105 -0.49 9.48 -0.16
C PRO A 105 -1.03 8.41 -1.12
N THR A 106 -1.96 7.55 -0.67
CA THR A 106 -2.65 6.57 -1.52
C THR A 106 -3.36 7.26 -2.68
N TYR A 107 -4.11 8.33 -2.43
CA TYR A 107 -4.78 9.11 -3.46
C TYR A 107 -3.80 9.77 -4.44
N LEU A 108 -2.80 10.50 -3.92
CA LEU A 108 -1.88 11.28 -4.75
C LEU A 108 -1.04 10.40 -5.67
N VAL A 109 -0.49 9.31 -5.14
CA VAL A 109 0.33 8.37 -5.93
C VAL A 109 -0.53 7.63 -6.96
N THR A 110 -1.70 7.14 -6.58
CA THR A 110 -2.61 6.47 -7.53
C THR A 110 -3.04 7.43 -8.64
N ARG A 111 -3.46 8.67 -8.28
CA ARG A 111 -3.83 9.70 -9.26
C ARG A 111 -2.71 9.97 -10.27
N ALA A 112 -1.47 10.11 -9.80
CA ALA A 112 -0.33 10.38 -10.68
C ALA A 112 0.02 9.17 -11.57
N ALA A 113 -0.13 7.94 -11.08
CA ALA A 113 0.22 6.73 -11.81
C ALA A 113 -0.84 6.28 -12.82
N LEU A 114 -2.11 6.57 -12.60
CA LEU A 114 -3.22 6.08 -13.41
C LEU A 114 -3.10 6.37 -14.91
N PRO A 115 -2.67 7.56 -15.40
CA PRO A 115 -2.47 7.78 -16.83
C PRO A 115 -1.50 6.79 -17.46
N HIS A 116 -0.42 6.45 -16.77
CA HIS A 116 0.60 5.51 -17.23
C HIS A 116 0.09 4.06 -17.21
N LEU A 117 -0.63 3.67 -16.16
CA LEU A 117 -1.26 2.35 -16.07
C LEU A 117 -2.32 2.13 -17.15
N VAL A 118 -3.10 3.16 -17.48
CA VAL A 118 -4.05 3.15 -18.59
C VAL A 118 -3.34 2.98 -19.93
N ALA A 119 -2.24 3.71 -20.13
CA ALA A 119 -1.49 3.63 -21.38
C ALA A 119 -0.89 2.23 -21.64
N THR A 120 -0.61 1.47 -20.60
CA THR A 120 -0.13 0.08 -20.71
C THR A 120 -1.26 -0.95 -20.95
N GLY A 121 -2.51 -0.61 -20.67
CA GLY A 121 -3.70 -1.48 -20.87
C GLY A 121 -3.78 -2.72 -19.96
N ASP A 122 -2.84 -2.90 -19.05
CA ASP A 122 -2.77 -4.02 -18.08
C ASP A 122 -2.14 -3.53 -16.77
N GLY A 123 -2.79 -2.55 -16.15
CA GLY A 123 -2.34 -1.94 -14.91
C GLY A 123 -2.96 -2.58 -13.66
N ALA A 124 -2.23 -2.51 -12.54
CA ALA A 124 -2.77 -2.93 -11.24
C ALA A 124 -2.46 -1.92 -10.14
N VAL A 125 -3.45 -1.64 -9.31
CA VAL A 125 -3.29 -0.89 -8.06
C VAL A 125 -3.65 -1.81 -6.90
N VAL A 126 -2.77 -1.91 -5.90
CA VAL A 126 -3.05 -2.64 -4.67
C VAL A 126 -2.95 -1.68 -3.49
N CYS A 127 -4.05 -1.50 -2.77
CA CYS A 127 -4.10 -0.66 -1.58
C CYS A 127 -4.09 -1.52 -0.31
N VAL A 128 -3.33 -1.13 0.70
CA VAL A 128 -3.35 -1.81 1.99
C VAL A 128 -4.21 -1.03 2.98
N SER A 129 -5.39 -1.58 3.23
CA SER A 129 -6.29 -1.15 4.29
C SER A 129 -5.97 -1.90 5.60
N ALA A 130 -6.94 -2.33 6.35
CA ALA A 130 -6.81 -3.14 7.55
C ALA A 130 -8.10 -3.88 7.87
N ARG A 131 -8.04 -4.97 8.65
CA ARG A 131 -9.22 -5.62 9.24
C ARG A 131 -10.10 -4.62 9.98
N ALA A 132 -9.52 -3.61 10.62
CA ALA A 132 -10.22 -2.55 11.34
C ALA A 132 -11.24 -1.78 10.47
N ALA A 133 -11.04 -1.72 9.14
CA ALA A 133 -11.98 -1.08 8.22
C ALA A 133 -13.33 -1.82 8.10
N VAL A 134 -13.37 -3.11 8.46
CA VAL A 134 -14.58 -3.98 8.39
C VAL A 134 -14.98 -4.58 9.73
N SER A 135 -14.08 -4.53 10.70
CA SER A 135 -14.30 -5.01 12.08
C SER A 135 -13.65 -4.00 13.04
N PRO A 136 -14.32 -2.86 13.30
CA PRO A 136 -13.78 -1.78 14.12
C PRO A 136 -13.65 -2.21 15.59
N PHE A 137 -12.80 -1.48 16.31
CA PHE A 137 -12.60 -1.64 17.75
C PHE A 137 -12.53 -0.26 18.43
N PRO A 138 -12.80 -0.18 19.74
CA PRO A 138 -12.82 1.09 20.47
C PRO A 138 -11.48 1.82 20.46
N GLY A 139 -11.53 3.15 20.53
CA GLY A 139 -10.35 4.01 20.69
C GLY A 139 -9.53 4.25 19.41
N ALA A 140 -10.03 3.83 18.25
CA ALA A 140 -9.28 3.95 16.98
C ALA A 140 -10.10 4.62 15.86
N SER A 141 -11.00 5.54 16.19
CA SER A 141 -11.95 6.13 15.24
C SER A 141 -11.28 6.76 14.02
N GLY A 142 -10.21 7.53 14.20
CA GLY A 142 -9.46 8.13 13.10
C GLY A 142 -8.80 7.09 12.19
N TYR A 143 -8.16 6.08 12.78
CA TYR A 143 -7.52 4.99 12.03
C TYR A 143 -8.55 4.14 11.27
N VAL A 144 -9.62 3.72 11.93
CA VAL A 144 -10.72 2.94 11.33
C VAL A 144 -11.31 3.68 10.14
N THR A 145 -11.65 4.97 10.34
CA THR A 145 -12.20 5.82 9.27
C THR A 145 -11.22 5.96 8.11
N ALA A 146 -9.95 6.21 8.38
CA ALA A 146 -8.94 6.35 7.34
C ALA A 146 -8.75 5.05 6.53
N LYS A 147 -8.73 3.89 7.18
CA LYS A 147 -8.60 2.59 6.50
C LYS A 147 -9.87 2.19 5.75
N ALA A 148 -11.05 2.54 6.24
CA ALA A 148 -12.31 2.40 5.50
C ALA A 148 -12.33 3.31 4.26
N ALA A 149 -11.85 4.55 4.38
CA ALA A 149 -11.74 5.48 3.25
C ALA A 149 -10.75 4.99 2.17
N VAL A 150 -9.61 4.39 2.54
CA VAL A 150 -8.68 3.75 1.59
C VAL A 150 -9.39 2.64 0.81
N ARG A 151 -10.21 1.80 1.47
CA ARG A 151 -10.98 0.76 0.79
C ARG A 151 -12.00 1.36 -0.18
N ALA A 152 -12.82 2.30 0.28
CA ALA A 152 -13.81 2.96 -0.57
C ALA A 152 -13.18 3.65 -1.79
N PHE A 153 -12.02 4.28 -1.61
CA PHE A 153 -11.24 4.85 -2.71
C PHE A 153 -10.78 3.78 -3.70
N ALA A 154 -10.27 2.66 -3.24
CA ALA A 154 -9.85 1.56 -4.11
C ALA A 154 -11.04 0.96 -4.90
N ASP A 155 -12.21 0.83 -4.27
CA ASP A 155 -13.45 0.36 -4.92
C ASP A 155 -13.88 1.34 -6.02
N ALA A 156 -13.79 2.66 -5.78
CA ALA A 156 -14.07 3.69 -6.79
C ALA A 156 -13.10 3.59 -7.98
N VAL A 157 -11.79 3.48 -7.74
CA VAL A 157 -10.78 3.29 -8.80
C VAL A 157 -11.06 2.03 -9.61
N ALA A 158 -11.43 0.93 -8.96
CA ALA A 158 -11.75 -0.33 -9.63
C ALA A 158 -12.92 -0.18 -10.62
N VAL A 159 -13.95 0.58 -10.26
CA VAL A 159 -15.12 0.83 -11.12
C VAL A 159 -14.77 1.79 -12.25
N GLU A 160 -14.12 2.92 -11.95
CA GLU A 160 -13.80 3.98 -12.91
C GLU A 160 -12.85 3.51 -14.02
N TYR A 161 -11.89 2.65 -13.69
CA TYR A 161 -10.80 2.28 -14.61
C TYR A 161 -10.93 0.87 -15.18
N ARG A 162 -11.97 0.11 -14.84
CA ARG A 162 -12.21 -1.25 -15.36
C ARG A 162 -12.15 -1.31 -16.89
N GLN A 163 -12.86 -0.41 -17.55
CA GLN A 163 -12.94 -0.35 -19.02
C GLN A 163 -11.62 0.14 -19.66
N ARG A 164 -10.68 0.62 -18.85
CA ARG A 164 -9.37 1.08 -19.28
C ARG A 164 -8.24 0.09 -18.99
N GLY A 165 -8.58 -1.16 -18.61
CA GLY A 165 -7.61 -2.21 -18.34
C GLY A 165 -6.84 -2.05 -17.03
N VAL A 166 -7.30 -1.21 -16.08
CA VAL A 166 -6.66 -1.07 -14.77
C VAL A 166 -7.51 -1.75 -13.71
N ARG A 167 -6.89 -2.66 -12.96
CA ARG A 167 -7.47 -3.33 -11.79
C ARG A 167 -7.08 -2.61 -10.51
N CYS A 168 -7.99 -2.56 -9.55
CA CYS A 168 -7.68 -2.05 -8.23
C CYS A 168 -8.26 -2.98 -7.16
N ASN A 169 -7.43 -3.43 -6.23
CA ASN A 169 -7.83 -4.32 -5.13
C ASN A 169 -7.28 -3.83 -3.80
N THR A 170 -7.91 -4.26 -2.72
CA THR A 170 -7.51 -3.93 -1.36
C THR A 170 -7.13 -5.18 -0.60
N VAL A 171 -6.03 -5.12 0.14
CA VAL A 171 -5.64 -6.14 1.12
C VAL A 171 -5.97 -5.63 2.51
N LEU A 172 -6.58 -6.48 3.34
CA LEU A 172 -6.99 -6.16 4.72
C LEU A 172 -6.24 -7.06 5.71
N PRO A 173 -5.03 -6.70 6.12
CA PRO A 173 -4.32 -7.45 7.16
C PRO A 173 -4.98 -7.29 8.53
N SER A 174 -4.82 -8.30 9.39
CA SER A 174 -4.92 -8.15 10.84
C SER A 174 -3.61 -7.57 11.39
N VAL A 175 -3.19 -7.94 12.58
CA VAL A 175 -1.91 -7.49 13.13
C VAL A 175 -0.77 -8.17 12.34
N ILE A 176 0.12 -7.34 11.81
CA ILE A 176 1.28 -7.79 11.04
C ILE A 176 2.43 -8.08 12.00
N ASP A 177 3.07 -9.23 11.84
CA ASP A 177 4.20 -9.65 12.67
C ASP A 177 5.49 -8.90 12.29
N THR A 178 5.60 -7.68 12.81
CA THR A 178 6.76 -6.81 12.61
C THR A 178 7.48 -6.56 13.93
N PRO A 179 8.79 -6.24 13.92
CA PRO A 179 9.51 -5.87 15.14
C PRO A 179 8.85 -4.71 15.91
N ALA A 180 8.34 -3.70 15.18
CA ALA A 180 7.65 -2.55 15.79
C ALA A 180 6.35 -2.97 16.50
N ASN A 181 5.54 -3.83 15.88
CA ASN A 181 4.31 -4.32 16.51
C ASN A 181 4.59 -5.23 17.70
N ARG A 182 5.63 -6.09 17.61
CA ARG A 182 6.07 -6.91 18.76
C ARG A 182 6.53 -6.03 19.94
N ALA A 183 7.28 -4.97 19.66
CA ALA A 183 7.71 -4.02 20.69
C ALA A 183 6.52 -3.27 21.31
N ALA A 184 5.51 -2.92 20.53
CA ALA A 184 4.30 -2.23 21.01
C ALA A 184 3.34 -3.15 21.79
N GLN A 185 3.40 -4.47 21.58
CA GLN A 185 2.53 -5.46 22.19
C GLN A 185 3.34 -6.71 22.61
N PRO A 186 4.25 -6.57 23.60
CA PRO A 186 5.17 -7.65 23.97
C PRO A 186 4.46 -8.90 24.54
N ASP A 187 3.33 -8.72 25.21
CA ASP A 187 2.58 -9.79 25.87
C ASP A 187 1.54 -10.48 24.98
N ALA A 188 1.42 -10.05 23.70
CA ALA A 188 0.46 -10.64 22.77
C ALA A 188 0.93 -12.00 22.26
N ASP A 189 0.00 -12.89 21.90
CA ASP A 189 0.32 -14.14 21.22
C ASP A 189 0.67 -13.89 19.74
N HIS A 190 1.95 -13.61 19.48
CA HIS A 190 2.45 -13.28 18.14
C HIS A 190 2.28 -14.42 17.12
N ARG A 191 2.04 -15.68 17.56
CA ARG A 191 1.77 -16.82 16.65
C ARG A 191 0.45 -16.66 15.89
N ARG A 192 -0.43 -15.76 16.33
CA ARG A 192 -1.68 -15.42 15.66
C ARG A 192 -1.51 -14.32 14.61
N TRP A 193 -0.41 -13.60 14.64
CA TRP A 193 -0.13 -12.49 13.73
C TRP A 193 0.27 -12.97 12.35
N VAL A 194 0.14 -12.10 11.36
CA VAL A 194 0.44 -12.44 9.96
C VAL A 194 1.89 -12.09 9.63
N PRO A 195 2.70 -13.07 9.23
CA PRO A 195 4.05 -12.79 8.75
C PRO A 195 4.01 -11.86 7.52
N PRO A 196 4.87 -10.81 7.45
CA PRO A 196 4.92 -9.88 6.30
C PRO A 196 5.05 -10.58 4.94
N ALA A 197 5.83 -11.67 4.87
CA ALA A 197 6.02 -12.43 3.62
C ALA A 197 4.73 -13.06 3.08
N GLN A 198 3.80 -13.48 3.95
CA GLN A 198 2.50 -14.01 3.50
C GLN A 198 1.62 -12.93 2.90
N ILE A 199 1.62 -11.73 3.50
CA ILE A 199 0.90 -10.56 2.95
C ILE A 199 1.54 -10.14 1.62
N ALA A 200 2.86 -10.11 1.54
CA ALA A 200 3.60 -9.79 0.33
C ALA A 200 3.27 -10.71 -0.84
N GLY A 201 3.10 -12.01 -0.58
CA GLY A 201 2.66 -12.99 -1.58
C GLY A 201 1.28 -12.65 -2.16
N VAL A 202 0.32 -12.27 -1.32
CA VAL A 202 -1.02 -11.85 -1.76
C VAL A 202 -0.95 -10.54 -2.57
N ILE A 203 -0.17 -9.56 -2.11
CA ILE A 203 0.01 -8.28 -2.80
C ILE A 203 0.64 -8.52 -4.19
N ARG A 204 1.69 -9.32 -4.29
CA ARG A 204 2.34 -9.67 -5.55
C ARG A 204 1.36 -10.36 -6.51
N PHE A 205 0.58 -11.32 -6.04
CA PHE A 205 -0.46 -11.97 -6.85
C PHE A 205 -1.45 -10.94 -7.40
N LEU A 206 -2.00 -10.06 -6.57
CA LEU A 206 -2.97 -9.05 -6.99
C LEU A 206 -2.39 -8.01 -7.96
N ALA A 207 -1.08 -7.75 -7.90
CA ALA A 207 -0.37 -6.86 -8.80
C ALA A 207 0.03 -7.52 -10.13
N SER A 208 0.01 -8.85 -10.20
CA SER A 208 0.45 -9.61 -11.36
C SER A 208 -0.70 -9.96 -12.32
N PRO A 209 -0.41 -10.35 -13.59
CA PRO A 209 -1.41 -10.85 -14.54
C PRO A 209 -2.14 -12.12 -14.05
N GLU A 210 -1.58 -12.86 -13.12
CA GLU A 210 -2.19 -14.07 -12.53
C GLU A 210 -3.57 -13.78 -11.90
N SER A 211 -3.79 -12.52 -11.46
CA SER A 211 -5.06 -12.06 -10.89
C SER A 211 -5.94 -11.30 -11.89
N ALA A 212 -5.74 -11.47 -13.21
CA ALA A 212 -6.40 -10.68 -14.25
C ALA A 212 -7.94 -10.53 -14.10
N PRO A 213 -8.73 -11.55 -13.67
CA PRO A 213 -10.17 -11.38 -13.49
C PRO A 213 -10.56 -10.66 -12.19
N THR A 214 -9.59 -10.34 -11.30
CA THR A 214 -9.87 -9.83 -9.95
C THR A 214 -9.70 -8.31 -9.90
N SER A 215 -10.80 -7.58 -9.72
CA SER A 215 -10.82 -6.12 -9.50
C SER A 215 -12.00 -5.74 -8.60
N GLY A 216 -11.79 -4.77 -7.70
CA GLY A 216 -12.78 -4.36 -6.69
C GLY A 216 -12.88 -5.31 -5.50
N ALA A 217 -11.90 -6.18 -5.31
CA ALA A 217 -11.90 -7.13 -4.21
C ALA A 217 -11.21 -6.56 -2.95
N GLY A 218 -11.82 -6.81 -1.79
CA GLY A 218 -11.20 -6.61 -0.48
C GLY A 218 -10.76 -7.97 0.08
N ILE A 219 -9.47 -8.26 0.05
CA ILE A 219 -8.92 -9.58 0.40
C ILE A 219 -8.52 -9.61 1.88
N PRO A 220 -9.21 -10.39 2.73
CA PRO A 220 -8.81 -10.59 4.12
C PRO A 220 -7.49 -11.36 4.20
N VAL A 221 -6.54 -10.86 4.98
CA VAL A 221 -5.29 -11.57 5.31
C VAL A 221 -5.11 -11.52 6.82
N TYR A 222 -5.89 -12.32 7.53
CA TYR A 222 -6.04 -12.23 8.98
C TYR A 222 -5.14 -13.20 9.75
N GLY A 223 -4.51 -14.17 9.07
CA GLY A 223 -3.76 -15.22 9.74
C GLY A 223 -4.67 -16.08 10.62
N ARG A 224 -4.33 -16.14 11.90
CA ARG A 224 -5.11 -16.86 12.91
C ARG A 224 -5.80 -15.91 13.92
N ALA A 225 -5.90 -14.61 13.59
CA ALA A 225 -6.50 -13.60 14.45
C ALA A 225 -8.02 -13.50 14.29
#